data_05938464289882326f03850aed1423d6
#
_entry.id   05938464289882326f03850aed1423d6
#
_cell.length_a   1.000
_cell.length_b   1.000
_cell.length_c   1.000
_cell.angle_alpha   90.00
_cell.angle_beta   90.00
_cell.angle_gamma   90.00
#
_symmetry.space_group_name_H-M   'P 1'
#
loop_
_entity.id
_entity.type
_entity.pdbx_description
1 polymer ?
#
loop_
_entity_poly.entity_id
_entity_poly.type
_entity_poly.pdbx_seq_one_letter_code
_entity_poly.pdbx_strand_id
1 'polypeptide(L)'
;MSDVTDPWKAQLEAFGNFVRTQRQLAKLSLREMAELAMVSNPYLSQIERGLHEPSIRVIRSIAKALDISAETLLAQVGLIDEDQPDGRVPGATEAAISADPYLSDAQRQALLAVYRSYVAESRGRPPKAEEPDAAPEA
;
A
#
# COMPACT_ATOMS: atom_id res chain seq x y z
N MET A 1 -3.95 8.35 27.97
CA MET A 1 -3.95 7.95 27.39
C MET A 1 -3.56 8.24 26.10
N SER A 2 -2.54 8.37 25.87
CA SER A 2 -2.05 8.75 24.63
C SER A 2 -2.30 7.76 23.57
N ASP A 3 -2.63 6.57 23.91
CA ASP A 3 -2.91 5.63 22.94
C ASP A 3 -4.01 5.99 22.07
N VAL A 4 -4.98 6.65 22.60
CA VAL A 4 -6.16 7.00 21.89
C VAL A 4 -5.86 7.88 20.75
N THR A 5 -4.79 8.63 20.83
CA THR A 5 -4.47 9.59 19.81
C THR A 5 -3.34 9.17 18.92
N ASP A 6 -2.93 7.90 18.99
CA ASP A 6 -1.86 7.41 18.14
C ASP A 6 -2.48 6.78 16.89
N PRO A 7 -2.47 7.50 15.77
CA PRO A 7 -3.11 6.96 14.57
C PRO A 7 -2.40 5.73 14.02
N TRP A 8 -1.10 5.63 14.26
CA TRP A 8 -0.38 4.46 13.75
C TRP A 8 -0.80 3.21 14.49
N LYS A 9 -0.95 3.33 15.81
CA LYS A 9 -1.40 2.19 16.58
C LYS A 9 -2.80 1.77 16.17
N ALA A 10 -3.67 2.73 15.94
CA ALA A 10 -5.03 2.43 15.50
C ALA A 10 -5.02 1.73 14.14
N GLN A 11 -4.11 2.14 13.26
CA GLN A 11 -4.02 1.51 11.96
C GLN A 11 -3.51 0.08 12.07
N LEU A 12 -2.58 -0.17 12.96
CA LEU A 12 -2.09 -1.53 13.15
C LEU A 12 -3.17 -2.44 13.71
N GLU A 13 -3.99 -1.90 14.60
CA GLU A 13 -5.09 -2.69 15.14
C GLU A 13 -6.14 -2.98 14.08
N ALA A 14 -6.44 -1.98 13.25
CA ALA A 14 -7.39 -2.18 12.18
C ALA A 14 -6.88 -3.19 11.16
N PHE A 15 -5.60 -3.11 10.85
CA PHE A 15 -4.98 -4.06 9.95
C PHE A 15 -5.06 -5.48 10.52
N GLY A 16 -4.74 -5.62 11.81
CA GLY A 16 -4.78 -6.93 12.44
C GLY A 16 -6.18 -7.51 12.46
N ASN A 17 -7.17 -6.67 12.76
CA ASN A 17 -8.56 -7.12 12.75
C ASN A 17 -8.98 -7.53 11.35
N PHE A 18 -8.55 -6.79 10.34
CA PHE A 18 -8.88 -7.11 8.97
C PHE A 18 -8.30 -8.48 8.58
N VAL A 19 -7.02 -8.69 8.92
CA VAL A 19 -6.36 -9.96 8.62
C VAL A 19 -7.08 -11.11 9.33
N ARG A 20 -7.41 -10.91 10.59
CA ARG A 20 -8.08 -11.94 11.37
C ARG A 20 -9.43 -12.28 10.77
N THR A 21 -10.20 -11.26 10.40
CA THR A 21 -11.50 -11.47 9.81
C THR A 21 -11.38 -12.23 8.49
N GLN A 22 -10.42 -11.84 7.65
CA GLN A 22 -10.24 -12.51 6.38
C GLN A 22 -9.80 -13.97 6.59
N ARG A 23 -8.96 -14.20 7.60
CA ARG A 23 -8.54 -15.54 7.92
C ARG A 23 -9.72 -16.41 8.32
N GLN A 24 -10.58 -15.86 9.17
CA GLN A 24 -11.76 -16.60 9.63
C GLN A 24 -12.73 -16.87 8.48
N LEU A 25 -12.90 -15.90 7.60
CA LEU A 25 -13.76 -16.10 6.43
C LEU A 25 -13.19 -17.17 5.51
N ALA A 26 -11.88 -17.29 5.45
CA ALA A 26 -11.25 -18.32 4.65
C ALA A 26 -11.21 -19.66 5.37
N LYS A 27 -11.67 -19.68 6.62
CA LYS A 27 -11.71 -20.89 7.42
C LYS A 27 -10.33 -21.47 7.66
N LEU A 28 -9.36 -20.58 7.86
CA LEU A 28 -8.00 -20.97 8.16
C LEU A 28 -7.74 -20.79 9.64
N SER A 29 -7.07 -21.77 10.25
CA SER A 29 -6.59 -21.58 11.60
C SER A 29 -5.39 -20.64 11.57
N LEU A 30 -5.06 -20.12 12.74
CA LEU A 30 -3.88 -19.28 12.84
C LEU A 30 -2.65 -20.03 12.36
N ARG A 31 -2.51 -21.28 12.76
CA ARG A 31 -1.39 -22.08 12.35
C ARG A 31 -1.34 -22.30 10.86
N GLU A 32 -2.48 -22.60 10.26
CA GLU A 32 -2.52 -22.82 8.83
C GLU A 32 -2.10 -21.58 8.07
N MET A 33 -2.60 -20.43 8.50
CA MET A 33 -2.24 -19.22 7.82
C MET A 33 -0.78 -18.86 8.03
N ALA A 34 -0.27 -19.11 9.24
CA ALA A 34 1.14 -18.83 9.49
C ALA A 34 2.02 -19.67 8.57
N GLU A 35 1.64 -20.93 8.35
CA GLU A 35 2.40 -21.77 7.44
C GLU A 35 2.32 -21.24 6.01
N LEU A 36 1.14 -20.85 5.57
CA LEU A 36 1.00 -20.33 4.22
C LEU A 36 1.75 -19.03 4.02
N ALA A 37 1.77 -18.19 5.03
CA ALA A 37 2.46 -16.91 4.95
C ALA A 37 3.94 -17.02 5.31
N MET A 38 4.37 -18.20 5.72
CA MET A 38 5.77 -18.47 6.05
C MET A 38 6.26 -17.60 7.19
N VAL A 39 5.45 -17.50 8.23
CA VAL A 39 5.81 -16.79 9.45
C VAL A 39 5.49 -17.67 10.63
N SER A 40 5.98 -17.31 11.81
CA SER A 40 5.71 -18.10 12.99
C SER A 40 4.32 -17.78 13.53
N ASN A 41 3.74 -18.73 14.26
CA ASN A 41 2.45 -18.51 14.90
C ASN A 41 2.47 -17.32 15.85
N PRO A 42 3.45 -17.19 16.75
CA PRO A 42 3.46 -16.02 17.62
C PRO A 42 3.55 -14.71 16.88
N TYR A 43 4.32 -14.68 15.79
CA TYR A 43 4.47 -13.46 15.01
C TYR A 43 3.13 -13.09 14.37
N LEU A 44 2.46 -14.06 13.74
CA LEU A 44 1.17 -13.78 13.14
C LEU A 44 0.14 -13.37 14.18
N SER A 45 0.17 -14.01 15.34
CA SER A 45 -0.74 -13.64 16.41
C SER A 45 -0.53 -12.19 16.83
N GLN A 46 0.71 -11.75 16.91
CA GLN A 46 1.00 -10.37 17.27
C GLN A 46 0.52 -9.41 16.21
N ILE A 47 0.65 -9.77 14.94
CA ILE A 47 0.15 -8.93 13.87
C ILE A 47 -1.38 -8.80 13.98
N GLU A 48 -2.07 -9.89 14.21
CA GLU A 48 -3.53 -9.84 14.29
C GLU A 48 -4.01 -9.02 15.49
N ARG A 49 -3.18 -8.94 16.52
CA ARG A 49 -3.55 -8.14 17.68
C ARG A 49 -3.06 -6.69 17.60
N GLY A 50 -2.43 -6.34 16.50
CA GLY A 50 -1.95 -4.98 16.34
C GLY A 50 -0.74 -4.66 17.17
N LEU A 51 0.00 -5.67 17.60
CA LEU A 51 1.16 -5.47 18.46
C LEU A 51 2.48 -5.42 17.71
N HIS A 52 2.45 -5.67 16.43
CA HIS A 52 3.68 -5.72 15.65
C HIS A 52 3.43 -5.14 14.27
N GLU A 53 4.36 -4.31 13.82
CA GLU A 53 4.25 -3.71 12.51
C GLU A 53 4.82 -4.68 11.47
N PRO A 54 4.01 -5.14 10.52
CA PRO A 54 4.52 -6.08 9.52
C PRO A 54 5.32 -5.34 8.45
N SER A 55 6.32 -6.02 7.92
CA SER A 55 7.06 -5.49 6.77
C SER A 55 6.21 -5.66 5.52
N ILE A 56 6.60 -4.95 4.46
CA ILE A 56 5.89 -5.07 3.19
C ILE A 56 5.96 -6.48 2.67
N ARG A 57 7.10 -7.14 2.86
CA ARG A 57 7.24 -8.51 2.44
C ARG A 57 6.26 -9.43 3.16
N VAL A 58 6.09 -9.23 4.45
CA VAL A 58 5.15 -10.03 5.22
C VAL A 58 3.72 -9.71 4.78
N ILE A 59 3.41 -8.44 4.52
CA ILE A 59 2.08 -8.08 4.05
C ILE A 59 1.76 -8.80 2.74
N ARG A 60 2.73 -8.87 1.84
CA ARG A 60 2.51 -9.60 0.59
C ARG A 60 2.32 -11.08 0.80
N SER A 61 3.06 -11.66 1.75
CA SER A 61 2.89 -13.07 2.06
C SER A 61 1.51 -13.35 2.64
N ILE A 62 1.04 -12.46 3.50
CA ILE A 62 -0.29 -12.61 4.07
C ILE A 62 -1.36 -12.47 2.99
N ALA A 63 -1.19 -11.51 2.09
CA ALA A 63 -2.14 -11.32 1.00
C ALA A 63 -2.24 -12.57 0.15
N LYS A 64 -1.09 -13.17 -0.15
CA LYS A 64 -1.07 -14.38 -0.94
C LYS A 64 -1.76 -15.52 -0.20
N ALA A 65 -1.49 -15.66 1.09
CA ALA A 65 -2.11 -16.70 1.88
C ALA A 65 -3.63 -16.56 1.93
N LEU A 66 -4.12 -15.32 1.94
CA LEU A 66 -5.56 -15.06 2.00
C LEU A 66 -6.19 -14.95 0.62
N ASP A 67 -5.38 -14.99 -0.43
CA ASP A 67 -5.88 -14.90 -1.80
C ASP A 67 -6.57 -13.55 -2.03
N ILE A 68 -5.98 -12.50 -1.53
CA ILE A 68 -6.48 -11.14 -1.77
C ILE A 68 -5.31 -10.31 -2.27
N SER A 69 -5.62 -9.13 -2.80
CA SER A 69 -4.56 -8.32 -3.38
C SER A 69 -3.71 -7.69 -2.28
N ALA A 70 -2.42 -7.55 -2.58
CA ALA A 70 -1.53 -6.88 -1.65
C ALA A 70 -1.93 -5.42 -1.47
N GLU A 71 -2.48 -4.80 -2.52
CA GLU A 71 -2.92 -3.42 -2.42
C GLU A 71 -4.02 -3.26 -1.39
N THR A 72 -4.92 -4.23 -1.31
CA THR A 72 -5.97 -4.19 -0.30
C THR A 72 -5.38 -4.17 1.09
N LEU A 73 -4.40 -5.03 1.36
CA LEU A 73 -3.78 -5.05 2.67
C LEU A 73 -2.95 -3.82 2.94
N LEU A 74 -2.24 -3.32 1.92
CA LEU A 74 -1.43 -2.13 2.11
C LEU A 74 -2.29 -0.92 2.44
N ALA A 75 -3.48 -0.85 1.86
CA ALA A 75 -4.40 0.24 2.18
C ALA A 75 -4.83 0.18 3.64
N GLN A 76 -4.94 -1.03 4.19
CA GLN A 76 -5.36 -1.17 5.58
C GLN A 76 -4.32 -0.64 6.57
N VAL A 77 -3.06 -0.62 6.19
CA VAL A 77 -2.05 -0.04 7.08
C VAL A 77 -1.70 1.38 6.69
N GLY A 78 -2.39 1.94 5.72
CA GLY A 78 -2.14 3.32 5.33
C GLY A 78 -0.94 3.52 4.44
N LEU A 79 -0.41 2.46 3.86
CA LEU A 79 0.72 2.58 2.95
C LEU A 79 0.29 2.91 1.54
N ILE A 80 -0.99 2.77 1.24
CA ILE A 80 -1.56 3.18 -0.03
C ILE A 80 -2.67 4.14 0.30
N ASP A 81 -2.65 5.28 -0.36
CA ASP A 81 -3.65 6.31 -0.11
C ASP A 81 -4.98 5.84 -0.70
N GLU A 82 -5.95 5.62 0.17
CA GLU A 82 -7.25 5.17 -0.29
C GLU A 82 -7.98 6.23 -1.06
N ASP A 83 -7.55 7.47 -0.94
CA ASP A 83 -8.14 8.53 -1.74
C ASP A 83 -7.68 8.47 -3.16
N GLN A 84 -6.66 7.67 -3.45
CA GLN A 84 -6.22 7.49 -4.82
C GLN A 84 -7.16 6.50 -5.48
N PRO A 85 -7.82 6.88 -6.52
CA PRO A 85 -8.83 6.00 -7.11
C PRO A 85 -8.30 4.64 -7.54
N ASP A 86 -7.06 4.58 -7.92
CA ASP A 86 -6.51 3.32 -8.40
C ASP A 86 -5.63 2.64 -7.39
N GLY A 87 -5.59 3.12 -6.14
CA GLY A 87 -4.82 2.44 -5.10
C GLY A 87 -3.35 2.35 -5.40
N ARG A 88 -2.79 3.37 -6.03
CA ARG A 88 -1.41 3.30 -6.42
C ARG A 88 -0.45 3.32 -5.27
N VAL A 89 0.61 2.57 -5.43
CA VAL A 89 1.71 2.57 -4.47
C VAL A 89 2.60 3.77 -4.79
N PRO A 90 3.10 4.48 -3.78
CA PRO A 90 4.03 5.57 -4.04
C PRO A 90 5.21 5.09 -4.89
N GLY A 91 5.56 5.88 -5.88
CA GLY A 91 6.65 5.52 -6.79
C GLY A 91 6.26 4.57 -7.90
N ALA A 92 4.98 4.17 -7.97
CA ALA A 92 4.56 3.21 -8.97
C ALA A 92 4.68 3.75 -10.39
N THR A 93 4.42 5.04 -10.59
CA THR A 93 4.51 5.61 -11.92
C THR A 93 5.96 5.59 -12.42
N GLU A 94 6.89 5.97 -11.56
CA GLU A 94 8.30 5.96 -11.96
C GLU A 94 8.76 4.55 -12.26
N ALA A 95 8.34 3.59 -11.43
CA ALA A 95 8.72 2.21 -11.66
C ALA A 95 8.16 1.69 -12.98
N ALA A 96 6.92 2.06 -13.30
CA ALA A 96 6.31 1.61 -14.54
C ALA A 96 7.03 2.19 -15.75
N ILE A 97 7.42 3.46 -15.67
CA ILE A 97 8.16 4.07 -16.77
C ILE A 97 9.51 3.37 -16.93
N SER A 98 10.18 3.11 -15.82
CA SER A 98 11.50 2.48 -15.87
C SER A 98 11.45 1.07 -16.45
N ALA A 99 10.35 0.38 -16.22
CA ALA A 99 10.22 -1.00 -16.66
C ALA A 99 9.54 -1.17 -18.01
N ASP A 100 9.12 -0.07 -18.63
CA ASP A 100 8.35 -0.16 -19.87
C ASP A 100 9.25 -0.63 -21.01
N PRO A 101 8.97 -1.80 -21.58
CA PRO A 101 9.83 -2.34 -22.63
C PRO A 101 9.72 -1.62 -23.97
N TYR A 102 8.71 -0.79 -24.13
CA TYR A 102 8.54 -0.06 -25.39
C TYR A 102 9.31 1.25 -25.43
N LEU A 103 9.99 1.59 -24.33
CA LEU A 103 10.74 2.84 -24.28
C LEU A 103 12.23 2.57 -24.35
N SER A 104 12.94 3.43 -25.09
CA SER A 104 14.41 3.36 -25.04
C SER A 104 14.89 3.97 -23.74
N ASP A 105 16.16 3.76 -23.43
CA ASP A 105 16.73 4.35 -22.22
C ASP A 105 16.60 5.85 -22.25
N ALA A 106 16.87 6.48 -23.38
CA ALA A 106 16.77 7.93 -23.49
C ALA A 106 15.34 8.40 -23.25
N GLN A 107 14.37 7.64 -23.77
CA GLN A 107 12.97 7.99 -23.58
C GLN A 107 12.55 7.84 -22.14
N ARG A 108 13.03 6.79 -21.46
CA ARG A 108 12.72 6.62 -20.04
C ARG A 108 13.26 7.77 -19.23
N GLN A 109 14.50 8.17 -19.50
CA GLN A 109 15.10 9.27 -18.76
C GLN A 109 14.34 10.57 -19.00
N ALA A 110 13.93 10.82 -20.23
CA ALA A 110 13.21 12.04 -20.53
C ALA A 110 11.86 12.06 -19.83
N LEU A 111 11.15 10.95 -19.87
CA LEU A 111 9.83 10.88 -19.21
C LEU A 111 9.95 10.99 -17.71
N LEU A 112 10.97 10.37 -17.13
CA LEU A 112 11.16 10.47 -15.70
C LEU A 112 11.49 11.89 -15.27
N ALA A 113 12.29 12.58 -16.07
CA ALA A 113 12.65 13.96 -15.75
C ALA A 113 11.40 14.85 -15.76
N VAL A 114 10.57 14.70 -16.78
CA VAL A 114 9.34 15.49 -16.86
C VAL A 114 8.39 15.13 -15.72
N TYR A 115 8.21 13.84 -15.47
CA TYR A 115 7.33 13.41 -14.42
C TYR A 115 7.76 13.98 -13.08
N ARG A 116 9.06 13.87 -12.76
CA ARG A 116 9.57 14.37 -11.49
C ARG A 116 9.42 15.87 -11.36
N SER A 117 9.59 16.57 -12.47
CA SER A 117 9.40 18.00 -12.47
C SER A 117 7.96 18.37 -12.12
N TYR A 118 7.02 17.67 -12.70
CA TYR A 118 5.61 17.94 -12.42
C TYR A 118 5.25 17.59 -11.00
N VAL A 119 5.75 16.47 -10.50
CA VAL A 119 5.46 16.06 -9.13
C VAL A 119 6.04 17.05 -8.13
N ALA A 120 7.27 17.50 -8.38
CA ALA A 120 7.89 18.48 -7.51
C ALA A 120 7.09 19.77 -7.48
N GLU A 121 6.59 20.18 -8.62
CA GLU A 121 5.78 21.36 -8.69
C GLU A 121 4.48 21.18 -7.92
N SER A 122 3.85 20.02 -8.07
CA SER A 122 2.60 19.75 -7.36
C SER A 122 2.79 19.70 -5.86
N ARG A 123 3.90 19.15 -5.41
CA ARG A 123 4.14 19.08 -3.99
C ARG A 123 4.42 20.42 -3.36
N GLY A 124 4.84 21.36 -4.17
CA GLY A 124 5.09 22.69 -3.66
C GLY A 124 3.82 23.53 -3.54
N ARG A 125 2.67 22.99 -3.90
CA ARG A 125 1.42 23.71 -3.83
C ARG A 125 0.41 22.93 -3.02
N PRO A 126 -0.55 23.60 -2.44
CA PRO A 126 -1.62 22.91 -1.76
C PRO A 126 -2.42 22.12 -2.78
N PRO A 127 -2.96 21.00 -2.36
CA PRO A 127 -3.78 20.21 -3.25
C PRO A 127 -4.95 20.99 -3.77
N LYS A 128 -5.20 21.00 -5.08
CA LYS A 128 -6.26 21.71 -5.58
C LYS A 128 -7.28 20.80 -5.89
N ALA A 129 -8.33 21.07 -5.72
CA ALA A 129 -9.40 20.29 -5.98
C ALA A 129 -9.38 20.07 -7.37
N GLU A 130 -9.43 19.77 -7.95
CA GLU A 130 -9.52 19.63 -9.14
C GLU A 130 -9.59 20.53 -10.03
N GLU A 131 -9.13 20.77 -10.51
CA GLU A 131 -9.04 21.68 -11.31
C GLU A 131 -9.24 21.18 -12.54
N PRO A 132 -10.04 21.09 -12.90
CA PRO A 132 -10.40 20.44 -14.03
C PRO A 132 -9.65 20.81 -15.21
N ASP A 133 -9.38 21.10 -15.42
CA ASP A 133 -8.91 21.29 -16.40
C ASP A 133 -8.58 21.91 -17.07
N ALA A 134 -8.50 21.94 -17.07
CA ALA A 134 -8.11 22.71 -17.51
C ALA A 134 -7.73 22.71 -18.64
N ALA A 135 -7.59 22.53 -18.98
CA ALA A 135 -7.29 22.50 -19.77
C ALA A 135 -7.30 22.83 -20.75
N PRO A 136 -7.14 22.79 -21.30
CA PRO A 136 -7.06 23.00 -22.25
C PRO A 136 -7.29 23.81 -22.93
N GLU A 137 -7.21 24.23 -22.96
CA GLU A 137 -7.45 25.04 -23.52
C GLU A 137 -6.87 25.30 -24.31
N ALA A 138 -6.53 25.08 -24.48
CA ALA A 138 -5.85 25.44 -25.26
C ALA A 138 -5.99 25.54 -26.13
#